data_c2c4dc40354d3fd6dd478f84c9c6267e
#
_entry.id   c2c4dc40354d3fd6dd478f84c9c6267e
#
_cell.length_a   1.000
_cell.length_b   1.000
_cell.length_c   1.000
_cell.angle_alpha   90.00
_cell.angle_beta   90.00
_cell.angle_gamma   90.00
#
_symmetry.space_group_name_H-M   'P 1'
#
loop_
_entity.id
_entity.type
_entity.pdbx_description
1 polymer ?
#
loop_
_entity_poly.entity_id
_entity_poly.type
_entity_poly.pdbx_seq_one_letter_code
_entity_poly.pdbx_strand_id
1 'polypeptide(L)'
;MKSAYILPVAVTAATLMLAGCGSSRHEPQAVAASNPTVTYKYHGDQELLQANQNAVTYCNQYKAVPRTVRIDRGDEGRVAVFECVPAATITTVQTINPNTPYPYRTDEELLDTSRSAQRYCTAHGGEAVETVTTAPDGTRNVTYSCR
;
A
#
# COMPACT_ATOMS: atom_id res chain seq x y z
N MET A 1 -50.35 -55.06 2.53
CA MET A 1 -50.07 -54.18 1.43
C MET A 1 -50.45 -52.76 1.90
N LYS A 2 -49.48 -51.99 2.36
CA LYS A 2 -49.67 -50.56 2.75
C LYS A 2 -48.56 -49.75 2.08
N SER A 3 -48.92 -49.03 1.00
CA SER A 3 -48.07 -48.10 0.33
C SER A 3 -47.97 -46.81 1.16
N ALA A 4 -46.78 -46.45 1.56
CA ALA A 4 -46.45 -45.13 2.16
C ALA A 4 -45.96 -44.20 1.08
N TYR A 5 -46.72 -43.15 0.82
CA TYR A 5 -46.33 -42.04 -0.06
C TYR A 5 -45.45 -41.05 0.74
N ILE A 6 -44.20 -40.92 0.34
CA ILE A 6 -43.30 -39.91 0.86
C ILE A 6 -43.38 -38.71 -0.07
N LEU A 7 -43.90 -37.57 0.44
CA LEU A 7 -43.89 -36.26 -0.22
C LEU A 7 -42.52 -35.61 -0.10
N PRO A 8 -41.91 -35.11 -1.18
CA PRO A 8 -40.69 -34.31 -1.06
C PRO A 8 -41.03 -32.87 -0.63
N VAL A 9 -40.48 -32.45 0.49
CA VAL A 9 -40.48 -31.07 0.94
C VAL A 9 -39.45 -30.31 0.11
N ALA A 10 -39.92 -29.43 -0.76
CA ALA A 10 -39.06 -28.49 -1.50
C ALA A 10 -38.67 -27.35 -0.57
N VAL A 11 -37.40 -27.35 -0.11
CA VAL A 11 -36.80 -26.25 0.62
C VAL A 11 -36.30 -25.24 -0.41
N THR A 12 -37.04 -24.15 -0.60
CA THR A 12 -36.62 -22.98 -1.37
C THR A 12 -35.63 -22.17 -0.52
N ALA A 13 -34.34 -22.33 -0.79
CA ALA A 13 -33.31 -21.48 -0.23
C ALA A 13 -33.35 -20.12 -0.94
N ALA A 14 -33.87 -19.11 -0.26
CA ALA A 14 -33.79 -17.72 -0.70
C ALA A 14 -32.32 -17.23 -0.48
N THR A 15 -31.52 -17.21 -1.52
CA THR A 15 -30.19 -16.58 -1.51
C THR A 15 -30.36 -15.07 -1.55
N LEU A 16 -30.19 -14.41 -0.39
CA LEU A 16 -30.00 -12.96 -0.31
C LEU A 16 -28.65 -12.61 -0.95
N MET A 17 -28.71 -12.08 -2.16
CA MET A 17 -27.58 -11.41 -2.78
C MET A 17 -27.34 -10.09 -2.05
N LEU A 18 -26.42 -10.07 -1.09
CA LEU A 18 -25.83 -8.84 -0.61
C LEU A 18 -24.97 -8.28 -1.74
N ALA A 19 -25.51 -7.34 -2.49
CA ALA A 19 -24.72 -6.48 -3.37
C ALA A 19 -23.86 -5.56 -2.49
N GLY A 20 -22.73 -6.06 -2.05
CA GLY A 20 -21.68 -5.25 -1.43
C GLY A 20 -21.13 -4.31 -2.48
N CYS A 21 -21.42 -2.99 -2.37
CA CYS A 21 -20.64 -1.95 -3.02
C CYS A 21 -19.23 -1.97 -2.44
N GLY A 22 -18.43 -2.92 -2.86
CA GLY A 22 -17.00 -2.92 -2.64
C GLY A 22 -16.42 -1.81 -3.51
N SER A 23 -16.04 -0.66 -2.90
CA SER A 23 -15.09 0.22 -3.52
C SER A 23 -13.85 -0.62 -3.79
N SER A 24 -13.63 -0.97 -5.05
CA SER A 24 -12.44 -1.71 -5.49
C SER A 24 -11.23 -0.81 -5.27
N ARG A 25 -10.64 -0.89 -4.09
CA ARG A 25 -9.27 -0.41 -3.87
C ARG A 25 -8.41 -1.27 -4.78
N HIS A 26 -7.92 -0.68 -5.84
CA HIS A 26 -6.93 -1.35 -6.66
C HIS A 26 -5.68 -1.53 -5.80
N GLU A 27 -5.37 -2.77 -5.49
CA GLU A 27 -4.13 -3.11 -4.82
C GLU A 27 -2.98 -3.04 -5.84
N PRO A 28 -1.85 -2.40 -5.51
CA PRO A 28 -0.72 -2.31 -6.43
C PRO A 28 -0.20 -3.72 -6.73
N GLN A 29 -0.11 -4.05 -8.03
CA GLN A 29 0.37 -5.36 -8.45
C GLN A 29 1.88 -5.35 -8.67
N ALA A 30 2.57 -6.34 -8.10
CA ALA A 30 3.97 -6.59 -8.43
C ALA A 30 4.06 -7.09 -9.87
N VAL A 31 4.74 -6.34 -10.73
CA VAL A 31 4.94 -6.68 -12.14
C VAL A 31 6.28 -7.38 -12.39
N ALA A 32 7.26 -7.21 -11.48
CA ALA A 32 8.51 -7.96 -11.47
C ALA A 32 9.08 -8.01 -10.04
N ALA A 33 9.70 -9.12 -9.69
CA ALA A 33 10.45 -9.28 -8.44
C ALA A 33 11.68 -10.14 -8.71
N SER A 34 12.85 -9.66 -8.28
CA SER A 34 14.12 -10.40 -8.30
C SER A 34 14.93 -10.00 -7.07
N ASN A 35 15.76 -10.92 -6.56
CA ASN A 35 16.61 -10.59 -5.43
C ASN A 35 17.79 -9.71 -5.92
N PRO A 36 17.96 -8.49 -5.43
CA PRO A 36 17.18 -7.82 -4.37
C PRO A 36 16.22 -6.71 -4.88
N THR A 37 15.55 -6.86 -6.02
CA THR A 37 14.73 -5.81 -6.66
C THR A 37 13.29 -6.24 -6.81
N VAL A 38 12.34 -5.31 -6.58
CA VAL A 38 10.91 -5.51 -6.83
C VAL A 38 10.30 -4.30 -7.53
N THR A 39 9.37 -4.55 -8.43
CA THR A 39 8.71 -3.52 -9.25
C THR A 39 7.19 -3.60 -9.06
N TYR A 40 6.57 -2.45 -8.79
CA TYR A 40 5.12 -2.33 -8.64
C TYR A 40 4.54 -1.37 -9.67
N LYS A 41 3.41 -1.75 -10.25
CA LYS A 41 2.55 -0.86 -11.04
C LYS A 41 1.55 -0.19 -10.09
N TYR A 42 1.28 1.12 -10.27
CA TYR A 42 0.36 1.89 -9.46
C TYR A 42 -0.29 3.02 -10.28
N HIS A 43 -1.45 3.52 -9.84
CA HIS A 43 -2.19 4.58 -10.52
C HIS A 43 -2.30 5.85 -9.70
N GLY A 44 -2.21 5.78 -8.38
CA GLY A 44 -2.38 6.90 -7.46
C GLY A 44 -1.46 6.86 -6.25
N ASP A 45 -1.47 7.95 -5.49
CA ASP A 45 -0.57 8.15 -4.35
C ASP A 45 -0.78 7.09 -3.25
N GLN A 46 -2.04 6.69 -3.00
CA GLN A 46 -2.36 5.66 -2.01
C GLN A 46 -1.83 4.28 -2.43
N GLU A 47 -1.92 3.95 -3.73
CA GLU A 47 -1.35 2.71 -4.26
C GLU A 47 0.18 2.74 -4.21
N LEU A 48 0.81 3.90 -4.45
CA LEU A 48 2.25 4.07 -4.32
C LEU A 48 2.72 3.84 -2.87
N LEU A 49 2.01 4.38 -1.89
CA LEU A 49 2.29 4.13 -0.47
C LEU A 49 2.15 2.65 -0.12
N GLN A 50 1.10 1.99 -0.62
CA GLN A 50 0.93 0.54 -0.45
C GLN A 50 2.05 -0.25 -1.13
N ALA A 51 2.48 0.16 -2.33
CA ALA A 51 3.62 -0.46 -3.02
C ALA A 51 4.91 -0.32 -2.21
N ASN A 52 5.14 0.84 -1.55
CA ASN A 52 6.28 1.03 -0.65
C ASN A 52 6.20 0.09 0.57
N GLN A 53 5.04 -0.08 1.20
CA GLN A 53 4.87 -1.02 2.31
C GLN A 53 5.11 -2.48 1.87
N ASN A 54 4.61 -2.85 0.69
CA ASN A 54 4.86 -4.17 0.12
C ASN A 54 6.36 -4.38 -0.18
N ALA A 55 7.05 -3.33 -0.66
CA ALA A 55 8.51 -3.37 -0.86
C ALA A 55 9.27 -3.51 0.47
N VAL A 56 8.82 -2.87 1.55
CA VAL A 56 9.38 -3.08 2.91
C VAL A 56 9.26 -4.55 3.31
N THR A 57 8.08 -5.13 3.16
CA THR A 57 7.83 -6.55 3.48
C THR A 57 8.71 -7.47 2.65
N TYR A 58 8.85 -7.19 1.34
CA TYR A 58 9.73 -7.94 0.45
C TYR A 58 11.19 -7.84 0.88
N CYS A 59 11.71 -6.63 1.10
CA CYS A 59 13.11 -6.41 1.46
C CYS A 59 13.47 -6.95 2.86
N ASN A 60 12.51 -6.98 3.80
CA ASN A 60 12.73 -7.56 5.13
C ASN A 60 13.14 -9.05 5.08
N GLN A 61 12.73 -9.79 4.05
CA GLN A 61 13.15 -11.18 3.84
C GLN A 61 14.68 -11.29 3.64
N TYR A 62 15.29 -10.22 3.17
CA TYR A 62 16.75 -10.11 2.93
C TYR A 62 17.48 -9.30 4.03
N LYS A 63 16.79 -8.97 5.15
CA LYS A 63 17.30 -8.08 6.20
C LYS A 63 17.75 -6.72 5.66
N ALA A 64 17.03 -6.22 4.67
CA ALA A 64 17.31 -5.00 3.93
C ALA A 64 16.09 -4.06 3.97
N VAL A 65 16.27 -2.83 3.51
CA VAL A 65 15.21 -1.83 3.40
C VAL A 65 15.06 -1.39 1.94
N PRO A 66 13.86 -1.01 1.48
CA PRO A 66 13.66 -0.60 0.12
C PRO A 66 14.27 0.79 -0.13
N ARG A 67 14.95 0.94 -1.25
CA ARG A 67 15.36 2.21 -1.84
C ARG A 67 14.67 2.36 -3.19
N THR A 68 14.03 3.50 -3.44
CA THR A 68 13.48 3.79 -4.77
C THR A 68 14.63 4.01 -5.74
N VAL A 69 14.66 3.23 -6.81
CA VAL A 69 15.67 3.36 -7.88
C VAL A 69 15.14 4.20 -9.02
N ARG A 70 13.85 4.01 -9.36
CA ARG A 70 13.23 4.63 -10.51
C ARG A 70 11.72 4.68 -10.35
N ILE A 71 11.14 5.77 -10.85
CA ILE A 71 9.71 5.92 -11.05
C ILE A 71 9.50 6.27 -12.53
N ASP A 72 8.83 5.38 -13.26
CA ASP A 72 8.52 5.58 -14.67
C ASP A 72 7.04 5.88 -14.85
N ARG A 73 6.74 6.72 -15.85
CA ARG A 73 5.37 6.99 -16.32
C ARG A 73 5.21 6.32 -17.67
N GLY A 74 4.38 5.30 -17.72
CA GLY A 74 4.00 4.61 -18.96
C GLY A 74 2.55 4.89 -19.34
N ASP A 75 2.18 4.52 -20.54
CA ASP A 75 0.81 4.69 -21.07
C ASP A 75 -0.23 3.90 -20.27
N GLU A 76 0.18 2.81 -19.64
CA GLU A 76 -0.68 1.93 -18.83
C GLU A 76 -0.60 2.16 -17.31
N GLY A 77 -0.06 3.29 -16.86
CA GLY A 77 0.13 3.63 -15.45
C GLY A 77 1.58 3.95 -15.10
N ARG A 78 1.80 4.21 -13.82
CA ARG A 78 3.13 4.50 -13.27
C ARG A 78 3.75 3.22 -12.70
N VAL A 79 5.08 3.14 -12.74
CA VAL A 79 5.85 1.99 -12.25
C VAL A 79 6.91 2.48 -11.27
N ALA A 80 6.94 1.91 -10.07
CA ALA A 80 7.98 2.15 -9.08
C ALA A 80 8.89 0.93 -8.95
N VAL A 81 10.19 1.15 -9.05
CA VAL A 81 11.23 0.12 -8.89
C VAL A 81 11.93 0.35 -7.56
N PHE A 82 11.93 -0.67 -6.72
CA PHE A 82 12.61 -0.68 -5.42
C PHE A 82 13.74 -1.69 -5.43
N GLU A 83 14.88 -1.28 -4.89
CA GLU A 83 16.02 -2.14 -4.63
C GLU A 83 16.17 -2.34 -3.12
N CYS A 84 16.47 -3.57 -2.70
CA CYS A 84 16.72 -3.86 -1.30
C CYS A 84 18.19 -3.56 -0.95
N VAL A 85 18.40 -2.60 -0.07
CA VAL A 85 19.74 -2.15 0.34
C VAL A 85 19.92 -2.29 1.86
N PRO A 86 21.17 -2.45 2.36
CA PRO A 86 21.42 -2.39 3.79
C PRO A 86 20.90 -1.09 4.41
N ALA A 87 20.29 -1.15 5.59
CA ALA A 87 19.70 0.00 6.26
C ALA A 87 20.68 1.17 6.48
N ALA A 88 21.96 0.88 6.69
CA ALA A 88 23.04 1.86 6.85
C ALA A 88 23.30 2.69 5.58
N THR A 89 22.82 2.24 4.40
CA THR A 89 23.01 2.94 3.12
C THR A 89 22.08 4.15 2.94
N ILE A 90 21.01 4.22 3.74
CA ILE A 90 20.03 5.31 3.62
C ILE A 90 20.35 6.42 4.62
N THR A 91 20.92 7.49 4.14
CA THR A 91 21.40 8.64 4.95
C THR A 91 20.37 9.75 5.13
N THR A 92 19.36 9.84 4.25
CA THR A 92 18.36 10.92 4.30
C THR A 92 17.24 10.55 5.26
N VAL A 93 17.19 11.22 6.41
CA VAL A 93 16.10 11.09 7.38
C VAL A 93 15.54 12.48 7.64
N GLN A 94 14.30 12.70 7.23
CA GLN A 94 13.56 13.91 7.63
C GLN A 94 13.02 13.70 9.06
N THR A 95 13.02 14.76 9.86
CA THR A 95 12.33 14.74 11.15
C THR A 95 10.82 14.75 10.90
N ILE A 96 10.14 13.70 11.33
CA ILE A 96 8.69 13.55 11.19
C ILE A 96 8.01 13.87 12.50
N ASN A 97 6.99 14.74 12.45
CA ASN A 97 6.05 14.95 13.53
C ASN A 97 4.74 14.24 13.17
N PRO A 98 4.31 13.21 13.92
CA PRO A 98 3.04 12.53 13.66
C PRO A 98 1.86 13.51 13.69
N ASN A 99 0.83 13.20 12.89
CA ASN A 99 -0.40 13.98 12.73
C ASN A 99 -0.22 15.40 12.15
N THR A 100 0.97 15.70 11.58
CA THR A 100 1.22 16.93 10.84
C THR A 100 1.13 16.64 9.34
N PRO A 101 0.44 17.48 8.52
CA PRO A 101 0.42 17.31 7.08
C PRO A 101 1.75 17.74 6.46
N TYR A 102 2.30 16.91 5.59
CA TYR A 102 3.51 17.16 4.80
C TYR A 102 3.11 17.36 3.34
N PRO A 103 3.34 18.55 2.76
CA PRO A 103 3.11 18.78 1.36
C PRO A 103 4.16 18.05 0.51
N TYR A 104 3.76 17.50 -0.63
CA TYR A 104 4.64 16.88 -1.60
C TYR A 104 4.19 17.20 -3.02
N ARG A 105 5.13 17.21 -3.95
CA ARG A 105 4.91 17.50 -5.37
C ARG A 105 5.21 16.32 -6.27
N THR A 106 6.17 15.51 -5.87
CA THR A 106 6.60 14.33 -6.63
C THR A 106 6.35 13.03 -5.88
N ASP A 107 6.34 11.94 -6.60
CA ASP A 107 6.19 10.59 -6.05
C ASP A 107 7.41 10.21 -5.20
N GLU A 108 8.60 10.71 -5.55
CA GLU A 108 9.83 10.52 -4.76
C GLU A 108 9.74 11.23 -3.41
N GLU A 109 9.27 12.49 -3.37
CA GLU A 109 9.07 13.23 -2.12
C GLU A 109 8.08 12.50 -1.19
N LEU A 110 6.98 11.97 -1.75
CA LEU A 110 6.02 11.17 -1.00
C LEU A 110 6.68 9.94 -0.39
N LEU A 111 7.45 9.18 -1.18
CA LEU A 111 8.14 7.98 -0.71
C LEU A 111 9.24 8.28 0.32
N ASP A 112 9.98 9.37 0.17
CA ASP A 112 11.02 9.77 1.13
C ASP A 112 10.41 10.16 2.48
N THR A 113 9.29 10.89 2.44
CA THR A 113 8.54 11.25 3.64
C THR A 113 7.94 10.01 4.30
N SER A 114 7.35 9.09 3.53
CA SER A 114 6.81 7.81 4.01
C SER A 114 7.88 6.98 4.72
N ARG A 115 9.05 6.81 4.12
CA ARG A 115 10.17 6.08 4.73
C ARG A 115 10.65 6.71 6.04
N SER A 116 10.67 8.03 6.10
CA SER A 116 11.03 8.75 7.33
C SER A 116 10.00 8.52 8.44
N ALA A 117 8.70 8.52 8.09
CA ALA A 117 7.62 8.21 9.01
C ALA A 117 7.67 6.76 9.52
N GLN A 118 7.90 5.80 8.64
CA GLN A 118 8.05 4.38 9.02
C GLN A 118 9.20 4.18 10.02
N ARG A 119 10.35 4.80 9.79
CA ARG A 119 11.48 4.75 10.73
C ARG A 119 11.14 5.39 12.07
N TYR A 120 10.52 6.57 12.04
CA TYR A 120 10.10 7.25 13.25
C TYR A 120 9.15 6.37 14.07
N CYS A 121 8.08 5.85 13.45
CA CYS A 121 7.10 5.02 14.15
C CYS A 121 7.71 3.71 14.65
N THR A 122 8.55 3.05 13.86
CA THR A 122 9.26 1.82 14.31
C THR A 122 10.17 2.09 15.51
N ALA A 123 10.87 3.22 15.53
CA ALA A 123 11.71 3.62 16.66
C ALA A 123 10.90 3.90 17.95
N HIS A 124 9.60 4.20 17.82
CA HIS A 124 8.68 4.45 18.92
C HIS A 124 7.73 3.27 19.19
N GLY A 125 8.03 2.09 18.63
CA GLY A 125 7.29 0.85 18.90
C GLY A 125 5.97 0.72 18.16
N GLY A 126 5.76 1.48 17.08
CA GLY A 126 4.55 1.46 16.25
C GLY A 126 4.82 1.26 14.77
N GLU A 127 3.75 1.24 14.01
CA GLU A 127 3.74 1.20 12.55
C GLU A 127 3.17 2.50 11.98
N ALA A 128 3.73 3.00 10.87
CA ALA A 128 3.23 4.20 10.24
C ALA A 128 1.93 3.91 9.46
N VAL A 129 0.90 4.69 9.75
CA VAL A 129 -0.37 4.72 9.00
C VAL A 129 -0.46 6.05 8.26
N GLU A 130 -0.66 5.99 6.96
CA GLU A 130 -0.55 7.12 6.05
C GLU A 130 -1.91 7.50 5.50
N THR A 131 -2.19 8.80 5.45
CA THR A 131 -3.40 9.36 4.85
C THR A 131 -3.03 10.47 3.88
N VAL A 132 -3.40 10.29 2.61
CA VAL A 132 -3.21 11.30 1.56
C VAL A 132 -4.46 12.16 1.44
N THR A 133 -4.26 13.46 1.33
CA THR A 133 -5.33 14.45 1.12
C THR A 133 -4.91 15.46 0.05
N THR A 134 -5.89 16.03 -0.66
CA THR A 134 -5.67 17.13 -1.59
C THR A 134 -6.42 18.34 -1.08
N ALA A 135 -5.70 19.42 -0.83
CA ALA A 135 -6.28 20.68 -0.41
C ALA A 135 -7.05 21.37 -1.56
N PRO A 136 -7.95 22.34 -1.28
CA PRO A 136 -8.74 23.02 -2.31
C PRO A 136 -7.89 23.77 -3.36
N ASP A 137 -6.66 24.15 -3.03
CA ASP A 137 -5.69 24.78 -3.92
C ASP A 137 -4.92 23.78 -4.80
N GLY A 138 -5.23 22.47 -4.68
CA GLY A 138 -4.57 21.40 -5.41
C GLY A 138 -3.28 20.87 -4.73
N THR A 139 -2.89 21.43 -3.58
CA THR A 139 -1.73 20.93 -2.83
C THR A 139 -2.01 19.53 -2.30
N ARG A 140 -1.13 18.57 -2.64
CA ARG A 140 -1.17 17.21 -2.11
C ARG A 140 -0.43 17.15 -0.79
N ASN A 141 -1.05 16.56 0.22
CA ASN A 141 -0.47 16.40 1.55
C ASN A 141 -0.55 14.94 2.00
N VAL A 142 0.42 14.51 2.75
CA VAL A 142 0.40 13.23 3.47
C VAL A 142 0.53 13.47 4.96
N THR A 143 -0.29 12.78 5.75
CA THR A 143 -0.27 12.81 7.21
C THR A 143 0.05 11.42 7.72
N TYR A 144 0.87 11.31 8.74
CA TYR A 144 1.27 10.05 9.36
C TYR A 144 0.80 9.97 10.80
N SER A 145 0.36 8.78 11.20
CA SER A 145 0.13 8.42 12.60
C SER A 145 0.84 7.11 12.91
N CYS A 146 1.35 6.96 14.12
CA CYS A 146 1.92 5.69 14.60
C CYS A 146 0.85 4.89 15.36
N ARG A 147 0.72 3.60 15.07
CA ARG A 147 -0.17 2.65 15.75
C ARG A 147 0.56 1.40 16.16
#